data_89ab995cc0ab0198b38fd8d484e363be
#
_entry.id   89ab995cc0ab0198b38fd8d484e363be
#
_cell.length_a   1.000
_cell.length_b   1.000
_cell.length_c   1.000
_cell.angle_alpha   90.00
_cell.angle_beta   90.00
_cell.angle_gamma   90.00
#
_symmetry.space_group_name_H-M   'P 1'
#
loop_
_entity.id
_entity.type
_entity.pdbx_description
1 polymer ?
#
loop_
_entity_poly.entity_id
_entity_poly.type
_entity_poly.pdbx_seq_one_letter_code
_entity_poly.pdbx_strand_id
1 'polypeptide(L)'
;MKRRDVLSLLVLGSLIWVAGTILYAYRANVIFETTSSRYWWAFATSPVFSAILCVVILRRRRIPLAHWASAMLLLAIPGMLGEAVVLSNLSTFMPRLHAASGGPYGAFLFTTYALVLALAEIVTLRAQSSVQNTAQSRSAG
;
A
#
# COMPACT_ATOMS: atom_id res chain seq x y z
N MET A 1 -3.70 -1.83 19.50
CA MET A 1 -2.29 -1.53 19.12
C MET A 1 -1.66 -0.59 20.13
N LYS A 2 -0.39 -0.80 20.50
CA LYS A 2 0.34 0.10 21.41
C LYS A 2 0.77 1.38 20.64
N ARG A 3 0.94 2.49 21.34
CA ARG A 3 1.37 3.76 20.72
C ARG A 3 2.70 3.65 19.94
N ARG A 4 3.59 2.79 20.42
CA ARG A 4 4.86 2.44 19.74
C ARG A 4 4.65 1.77 18.38
N ASP A 5 3.64 0.90 18.27
CA ASP A 5 3.35 0.20 17.02
C ASP A 5 2.83 1.17 15.96
N VAL A 6 1.94 2.09 16.38
CA VAL A 6 1.41 3.15 15.49
C VAL A 6 2.55 4.02 14.94
N LEU A 7 3.42 4.54 15.81
CA LEU A 7 4.54 5.38 15.38
C LEU A 7 5.50 4.63 14.46
N SER A 8 5.81 3.37 14.80
CA SER A 8 6.73 2.56 14.00
C SER A 8 6.17 2.22 12.62
N LEU A 9 4.84 2.03 12.48
CA LEU A 9 4.19 1.80 11.20
C LEU A 9 4.18 3.06 10.34
N LEU A 10 3.90 4.23 10.92
CA LEU A 10 3.97 5.51 10.20
C LEU A 10 5.38 5.79 9.69
N VAL A 11 6.41 5.62 10.53
CA VAL A 11 7.81 5.80 10.12
C VAL A 11 8.19 4.82 9.01
N LEU A 12 7.80 3.54 9.15
CA LEU A 12 8.10 2.52 8.16
C LEU A 12 7.37 2.80 6.84
N GLY A 13 6.11 3.23 6.89
CA GLY A 13 5.34 3.66 5.72
C GLY A 13 6.01 4.84 5.01
N SER A 14 6.48 5.85 5.76
CA SER A 14 7.24 6.97 5.20
C SER A 14 8.52 6.53 4.52
N LEU A 15 9.28 5.60 5.11
CA LEU A 15 10.51 5.07 4.51
C LEU A 15 10.24 4.30 3.22
N ILE A 16 9.19 3.46 3.21
CA ILE A 16 8.77 2.72 2.01
C ILE A 16 8.37 3.70 0.90
N TRP A 17 7.58 4.72 1.24
CA TRP A 17 7.17 5.74 0.29
C TRP A 17 8.36 6.49 -0.29
N VAL A 18 9.29 6.98 0.53
CA VAL A 18 10.49 7.68 0.06
C VAL A 18 11.30 6.78 -0.88
N ALA A 19 11.55 5.53 -0.50
CA ALA A 19 12.28 4.58 -1.33
C ALA A 19 11.56 4.32 -2.67
N GLY A 20 10.24 4.16 -2.65
CA GLY A 20 9.40 4.00 -3.85
C GLY A 20 9.45 5.23 -4.74
N THR A 21 9.28 6.42 -4.18
CA THR A 21 9.32 7.69 -4.92
C THR A 21 10.68 7.89 -5.60
N ILE A 22 11.78 7.63 -4.90
CA ILE A 22 13.13 7.68 -5.49
C ILE A 22 13.26 6.69 -6.65
N LEU A 23 12.81 5.44 -6.46
CA LEU A 23 12.85 4.43 -7.51
C LEU A 23 12.09 4.87 -8.76
N TYR A 24 10.87 5.38 -8.57
CA TYR A 24 10.04 5.87 -9.68
C TYR A 24 10.59 7.16 -10.30
N ALA A 25 11.16 8.08 -9.54
CA ALA A 25 11.80 9.27 -10.09
C ALA A 25 12.92 8.92 -11.10
N TYR A 26 13.60 7.79 -10.90
CA TYR A 26 14.64 7.30 -11.83
C TYR A 26 14.14 6.39 -12.95
N ARG A 27 13.04 5.65 -12.73
CA ARG A 27 12.59 4.56 -13.63
C ARG A 27 11.22 4.79 -14.27
N ALA A 28 10.47 5.82 -13.89
CA ALA A 28 9.10 6.03 -14.32
C ALA A 28 8.95 6.18 -15.85
N ASN A 29 9.88 6.88 -16.51
CA ASN A 29 9.90 7.02 -17.96
C ASN A 29 9.97 5.67 -18.70
N VAL A 30 10.74 4.72 -18.16
CA VAL A 30 10.86 3.37 -18.75
C VAL A 30 9.58 2.54 -18.56
N ILE A 31 8.83 2.81 -17.51
CA ILE A 31 7.61 2.05 -17.16
C ILE A 31 6.38 2.66 -17.84
N PHE A 32 6.23 3.98 -17.79
CA PHE A 32 5.01 4.67 -18.19
C PHE A 32 5.03 5.23 -19.61
N GLU A 33 6.21 5.35 -20.24
CA GLU A 33 6.35 6.06 -21.52
C GLU A 33 6.85 5.19 -22.69
N THR A 34 7.33 3.96 -22.44
CA THR A 34 7.97 3.20 -23.52
C THR A 34 7.06 2.24 -24.28
N THR A 35 6.19 1.50 -23.61
CA THR A 35 5.31 0.53 -24.28
C THR A 35 4.09 0.24 -23.41
N SER A 36 2.91 0.15 -24.01
CA SER A 36 1.68 -0.25 -23.34
C SER A 36 1.83 -1.56 -22.55
N SER A 37 2.59 -2.51 -23.09
CA SER A 37 2.86 -3.79 -22.44
C SER A 37 3.60 -3.63 -21.09
N ARG A 38 4.65 -2.80 -21.01
CA ARG A 38 5.41 -2.59 -19.76
C ARG A 38 4.57 -1.92 -18.70
N TYR A 39 3.75 -0.96 -19.10
CA TYR A 39 2.79 -0.32 -18.19
C TYR A 39 1.84 -1.34 -17.57
N TRP A 40 1.21 -2.20 -18.39
CA TRP A 40 0.26 -3.20 -17.90
C TRP A 40 0.92 -4.26 -17.02
N TRP A 41 2.15 -4.68 -17.33
CA TRP A 41 2.92 -5.56 -16.47
C TRP A 41 3.24 -4.92 -15.11
N ALA A 42 3.69 -3.67 -15.09
CA ALA A 42 3.94 -2.93 -13.85
C ALA A 42 2.63 -2.75 -13.06
N PHE A 43 1.55 -2.40 -13.75
CA PHE A 43 0.23 -2.22 -13.17
C PHE A 43 -0.31 -3.49 -12.51
N ALA A 44 -0.07 -4.65 -13.10
CA ALA A 44 -0.50 -5.94 -12.54
C ALA A 44 0.42 -6.44 -11.41
N THR A 45 1.74 -6.28 -11.55
CA THR A 45 2.71 -6.87 -10.62
C THR A 45 2.97 -6.02 -9.38
N SER A 46 2.91 -4.70 -9.49
CA SER A 46 3.22 -3.80 -8.38
C SER A 46 2.27 -3.91 -7.19
N PRO A 47 0.94 -4.00 -7.35
CA PRO A 47 0.03 -4.23 -6.23
C PRO A 47 0.31 -5.55 -5.51
N VAL A 48 0.65 -6.60 -6.26
CA VAL A 48 0.99 -7.91 -5.70
C VAL A 48 2.26 -7.82 -4.87
N PHE A 49 3.31 -7.19 -5.41
CA PHE A 49 4.55 -6.99 -4.70
C PHE A 49 4.35 -6.13 -3.44
N SER A 50 3.59 -5.05 -3.55
CA SER A 50 3.26 -4.17 -2.42
C SER A 50 2.47 -4.92 -1.35
N ALA A 51 1.49 -5.74 -1.73
CA ALA A 51 0.72 -6.57 -0.82
C ALA A 51 1.60 -7.57 -0.07
N ILE A 52 2.49 -8.27 -0.78
CA ILE A 52 3.44 -9.21 -0.18
C ILE A 52 4.34 -8.49 0.82
N LEU A 53 4.93 -7.35 0.44
CA LEU A 53 5.78 -6.55 1.32
C LEU A 53 5.04 -6.15 2.61
N CYS A 54 3.83 -5.63 2.47
CA CYS A 54 3.00 -5.21 3.60
C CYS A 54 2.64 -6.40 4.50
N VAL A 55 2.23 -7.53 3.92
CA VAL A 55 1.92 -8.77 4.68
C VAL A 55 3.14 -9.25 5.45
N VAL A 56 4.32 -9.26 4.83
CA VAL A 56 5.58 -9.64 5.49
C VAL A 56 5.88 -8.72 6.67
N ILE A 57 5.70 -7.40 6.50
CA ILE A 57 5.92 -6.42 7.58
C ILE A 57 4.97 -6.69 8.75
N LEU A 58 3.66 -6.83 8.48
CA LEU A 58 2.66 -7.06 9.52
C LEU A 58 2.90 -8.36 10.27
N ARG A 59 3.27 -9.44 9.55
CA ARG A 59 3.62 -10.74 10.17
C ARG A 59 4.88 -10.65 11.01
N ARG A 60 5.94 -10.00 10.52
CA ARG A 60 7.18 -9.81 11.28
C ARG A 60 6.97 -8.97 12.54
N ARG A 61 6.06 -7.99 12.47
CA ARG A 61 5.64 -7.19 13.63
C ARG A 61 4.65 -7.91 14.55
N ARG A 62 4.26 -9.15 14.22
CA ARG A 62 3.31 -9.99 15.00
C ARG A 62 1.99 -9.25 15.28
N ILE A 63 1.51 -8.47 14.32
CA ILE A 63 0.23 -7.76 14.46
C ILE A 63 -0.90 -8.78 14.28
N PRO A 64 -1.85 -8.86 15.23
CA PRO A 64 -3.00 -9.76 15.12
C PRO A 64 -3.81 -9.47 13.86
N LEU A 65 -4.32 -10.52 13.20
CA LEU A 65 -5.09 -10.40 11.94
C LEU A 65 -6.28 -9.46 12.07
N ALA A 66 -6.93 -9.43 13.25
CA ALA A 66 -8.05 -8.52 13.54
C ALA A 66 -7.68 -7.02 13.48
N HIS A 67 -6.40 -6.67 13.46
CA HIS A 67 -5.91 -5.29 13.39
C HIS A 67 -5.17 -4.98 12.09
N TRP A 68 -5.20 -5.89 11.10
CA TRP A 68 -4.46 -5.70 9.87
C TRP A 68 -4.95 -4.52 9.05
N ALA A 69 -6.26 -4.28 8.96
CA ALA A 69 -6.81 -3.12 8.26
C ALA A 69 -6.28 -1.80 8.82
N SER A 70 -6.35 -1.62 10.14
CA SER A 70 -5.85 -0.40 10.81
C SER A 70 -4.33 -0.25 10.64
N ALA A 71 -3.57 -1.35 10.77
CA ALA A 71 -2.13 -1.34 10.61
C ALA A 71 -1.70 -1.03 9.18
N MET A 72 -2.41 -1.57 8.18
CA MET A 72 -2.18 -1.31 6.76
C MET A 72 -2.47 0.15 6.42
N LEU A 73 -3.56 0.69 6.96
CA LEU A 73 -3.91 2.11 6.79
C LEU A 73 -2.79 3.01 7.33
N LEU A 74 -2.25 2.71 8.52
CA LEU A 74 -1.14 3.47 9.10
C LEU A 74 0.14 3.40 8.25
N LEU A 75 0.41 2.27 7.60
CA LEU A 75 1.51 2.15 6.63
C LEU A 75 1.25 2.96 5.35
N ALA A 76 0.00 3.02 4.89
CA ALA A 76 -0.36 3.65 3.63
C ALA A 76 -0.48 5.18 3.73
N ILE A 77 -0.96 5.73 4.87
CA ILE A 77 -1.22 7.17 5.05
C ILE A 77 -0.04 8.06 4.64
N PRO A 78 1.20 7.83 5.11
CA PRO A 78 2.33 8.69 4.72
C PRO A 78 2.58 8.67 3.20
N GLY A 79 2.43 7.49 2.59
CA GLY A 79 2.58 7.32 1.15
C GLY A 79 1.49 8.06 0.38
N MET A 80 0.24 7.91 0.76
CA MET A 80 -0.90 8.58 0.09
C MET A 80 -0.78 10.10 0.17
N LEU A 81 -0.39 10.64 1.34
CA LEU A 81 -0.16 12.08 1.51
C LEU A 81 1.05 12.56 0.71
N GLY A 82 2.13 11.81 0.74
CA GLY A 82 3.33 12.11 -0.03
C GLY A 82 3.09 12.08 -1.54
N GLU A 83 2.34 11.10 -2.05
CA GLU A 83 1.97 11.02 -3.47
C GLU A 83 1.05 12.16 -3.90
N ALA A 84 0.18 12.65 -3.03
CA ALA A 84 -0.61 13.84 -3.33
C ALA A 84 0.30 15.06 -3.58
N VAL A 85 1.38 15.22 -2.80
CA VAL A 85 2.36 16.29 -3.01
C VAL A 85 3.16 16.06 -4.31
N VAL A 86 3.62 14.83 -4.55
CA VAL A 86 4.36 14.46 -5.77
C VAL A 86 3.52 14.71 -7.02
N LEU A 87 2.26 14.25 -7.04
CA LEU A 87 1.36 14.44 -8.19
C LEU A 87 1.03 15.93 -8.44
N SER A 88 0.91 16.73 -7.38
CA SER A 88 0.68 18.17 -7.49
C SER A 88 1.88 18.95 -8.05
N ASN A 89 3.07 18.37 -7.95
CA ASN A 89 4.34 18.97 -8.38
C ASN A 89 5.19 17.97 -9.20
N LEU A 90 4.55 17.28 -10.13
CA LEU A 90 5.14 16.16 -10.87
C LEU A 90 6.46 16.51 -11.57
N SER A 91 6.52 17.67 -12.21
CA SER A 91 7.73 18.15 -12.92
C SER A 91 8.93 18.36 -11.99
N THR A 92 8.68 18.69 -10.74
CA THR A 92 9.73 18.89 -9.74
C THR A 92 10.26 17.58 -9.17
N PHE A 93 9.35 16.67 -8.82
CA PHE A 93 9.70 15.39 -8.18
C PHE A 93 10.08 14.31 -9.19
N MET A 94 9.49 14.34 -10.39
CA MET A 94 9.69 13.36 -11.45
C MET A 94 10.04 14.04 -12.78
N PRO A 95 11.20 14.73 -12.88
CA PRO A 95 11.55 15.52 -14.07
C PRO A 95 11.73 14.68 -15.34
N ARG A 96 11.84 13.35 -15.21
CA ARG A 96 11.96 12.41 -16.33
C ARG A 96 10.60 11.89 -16.83
N LEU A 97 9.50 12.23 -16.16
CA LEU A 97 8.16 11.81 -16.52
C LEU A 97 7.42 12.98 -17.18
N HIS A 98 6.87 12.76 -18.38
CA HIS A 98 6.05 13.78 -19.04
C HIS A 98 4.79 14.08 -18.24
N ALA A 99 4.35 15.33 -18.22
CA ALA A 99 3.16 15.76 -17.50
C ALA A 99 1.90 14.98 -17.91
N ALA A 100 1.80 14.57 -19.18
CA ALA A 100 0.72 13.74 -19.69
C ALA A 100 0.65 12.34 -19.04
N SER A 101 1.75 11.84 -18.50
CA SER A 101 1.83 10.53 -17.83
C SER A 101 1.41 10.58 -16.36
N GLY A 102 1.12 11.76 -15.82
CA GLY A 102 0.65 11.94 -14.44
C GLY A 102 -0.68 11.22 -14.14
N GLY A 103 -1.60 11.20 -15.09
CA GLY A 103 -2.86 10.46 -14.97
C GLY A 103 -2.65 8.94 -14.85
N PRO A 104 -1.97 8.30 -15.79
CA PRO A 104 -1.59 6.88 -15.71
C PRO A 104 -0.80 6.53 -14.43
N TYR A 105 0.14 7.37 -14.01
CA TYR A 105 0.88 7.19 -12.76
C TYR A 105 -0.04 7.26 -11.54
N GLY A 106 -0.91 8.25 -11.47
CA GLY A 106 -1.91 8.37 -10.41
C GLY A 106 -2.86 7.18 -10.35
N ALA A 107 -3.40 6.74 -11.49
CA ALA A 107 -4.26 5.57 -11.56
C ALA A 107 -3.55 4.30 -11.04
N PHE A 108 -2.29 4.10 -11.41
CA PHE A 108 -1.45 3.02 -10.92
C PHE A 108 -1.30 3.04 -9.39
N LEU A 109 -1.00 4.20 -8.80
CA LEU A 109 -0.85 4.35 -7.36
C LEU A 109 -2.15 4.08 -6.61
N PHE A 110 -3.25 4.72 -7.03
CA PHE A 110 -4.56 4.54 -6.40
C PHE A 110 -5.04 3.09 -6.46
N THR A 111 -4.84 2.41 -7.58
CA THR A 111 -5.17 0.98 -7.71
C THR A 111 -4.33 0.14 -6.74
N THR A 112 -3.04 0.43 -6.61
CA THR A 112 -2.15 -0.27 -5.69
C THR A 112 -2.61 -0.11 -4.24
N TYR A 113 -2.88 1.12 -3.79
CA TYR A 113 -3.39 1.37 -2.44
C TYR A 113 -4.74 0.71 -2.20
N ALA A 114 -5.69 0.84 -3.14
CA ALA A 114 -7.02 0.25 -3.01
C ALA A 114 -6.96 -1.28 -2.84
N LEU A 115 -6.17 -1.97 -3.66
CA LEU A 115 -6.03 -3.44 -3.59
C LEU A 115 -5.36 -3.90 -2.29
N VAL A 116 -4.32 -3.20 -1.84
CA VAL A 116 -3.61 -3.54 -0.60
C VAL A 116 -4.50 -3.32 0.62
N LEU A 117 -5.24 -2.21 0.67
CA LEU A 117 -6.17 -1.90 1.75
C LEU A 117 -7.37 -2.86 1.76
N ALA A 118 -7.95 -3.17 0.59
CA ALA A 118 -9.04 -4.13 0.47
C ALA A 118 -8.62 -5.53 0.93
N LEU A 119 -7.41 -5.98 0.57
CA LEU A 119 -6.88 -7.25 1.05
C LEU A 119 -6.80 -7.29 2.59
N ALA A 120 -6.28 -6.22 3.19
CA ALA A 120 -6.16 -6.14 4.64
C ALA A 120 -7.52 -6.13 5.35
N GLU A 121 -8.50 -5.45 4.77
CA GLU A 121 -9.88 -5.43 5.28
C GLU A 121 -10.52 -6.82 5.21
N ILE A 122 -10.43 -7.50 4.08
CA ILE A 122 -10.96 -8.88 3.91
C ILE A 122 -10.34 -9.83 4.96
N VAL A 123 -9.02 -9.74 5.19
CA VAL A 123 -8.35 -10.57 6.19
C VAL A 123 -8.84 -10.25 7.59
N THR A 124 -9.02 -8.97 7.92
CA THR A 124 -9.51 -8.51 9.22
C THR A 124 -10.92 -9.01 9.49
N LEU A 125 -11.84 -8.86 8.53
CA LEU A 125 -13.23 -9.30 8.65
C LEU A 125 -13.32 -10.82 8.84
N ARG A 126 -12.56 -11.60 8.10
CA ARG A 126 -12.51 -13.06 8.26
C ARG A 126 -11.99 -13.47 9.64
N ALA A 127 -10.98 -12.79 10.15
CA ALA A 127 -10.45 -13.08 11.48
C ALA A 127 -11.46 -12.76 12.59
N GLN A 128 -12.21 -11.69 12.46
CA GLN A 128 -13.25 -11.29 13.42
C GLN A 128 -14.43 -12.27 13.42
N SER A 129 -14.89 -12.69 12.24
CA SER A 129 -15.99 -13.65 12.10
C SER A 129 -15.67 -15.00 12.73
N SER A 130 -14.44 -15.49 12.59
CA SER A 130 -14.04 -16.76 13.19
C SER A 130 -14.01 -16.71 14.73
N VAL A 131 -13.66 -15.58 15.33
CA VAL A 131 -13.70 -15.39 16.78
C VAL A 131 -15.13 -15.37 17.30
N GLN A 132 -16.04 -14.69 16.62
CA GLN A 132 -17.46 -14.63 17.00
C GLN A 132 -18.13 -16.01 16.96
N ASN A 133 -17.90 -16.79 15.90
CA ASN A 133 -18.47 -18.13 15.76
C ASN A 133 -17.98 -19.08 16.88
N THR A 134 -16.70 -18.98 17.27
CA THR A 134 -16.15 -19.77 18.37
C THR A 134 -16.72 -19.38 19.73
N ALA A 135 -17.02 -18.11 19.96
CA ALA A 135 -17.64 -17.62 21.17
C ALA A 135 -19.11 -18.10 21.30
N GLN A 136 -19.86 -18.06 20.20
CA GLN A 136 -21.25 -18.53 20.16
C GLN A 136 -21.36 -20.04 20.40
N SER A 137 -20.48 -20.85 19.82
CA SER A 137 -20.53 -22.30 20.03
C SER A 137 -20.20 -22.71 21.47
N ARG A 138 -19.40 -21.90 22.20
CA ARG A 138 -19.10 -22.15 23.62
C ARG A 138 -20.22 -21.73 24.58
N SER A 139 -21.10 -20.82 24.18
CA SER A 139 -22.24 -20.39 25.00
C SER A 139 -23.49 -21.26 24.82
N ALA A 140 -23.51 -22.10 23.78
CA ALA A 140 -24.64 -22.97 23.44
C ALA A 140 -24.46 -24.41 23.93
N GLY A 141 -23.33 -24.80 24.49
CA GLY A 141 -23.03 -26.14 25.06
C GLY A 141 -22.84 -26.09 26.55
#